data_e1f4b84f33136a1c0c231bfa535829ce
#
_entry.id   e1f4b84f33136a1c0c231bfa535829ce
#
_cell.length_a   1.000
_cell.length_b   1.000
_cell.length_c   1.000
_cell.angle_alpha   90.00
_cell.angle_beta   90.00
_cell.angle_gamma   90.00
#
_symmetry.space_group_name_H-M   'P 1'
#
loop_
_entity.id
_entity.type
_entity.pdbx_description
1 polymer ?
#
loop_
_entity_poly.entity_id
_entity_poly.type
_entity_poly.pdbx_seq_one_letter_code
_entity_poly.pdbx_strand_id
1 'polypeptide(L)'
;FTTLTIFLIPVFQGFVLYCLCRWTIQWKRVREGTGRIVGGDPDFKIDTHKMYSDLARHAGQLNDLGAAIGNAVDERIQSERFKAELITNVSHDLKTPLTSIINYVDLLKKQDIDNPKAQEYIEVLDRKSQRLKKLTEDLVEASKASTGSLSVHLDRLGMVQLVQQALGEFE
;
A
#
# COMPACT_ATOMS: atom_id res chain seq x y z
N PHE A 1 32.29 31.07 58.09
CA PHE A 1 31.18 30.20 57.62
C PHE A 1 30.25 30.97 56.67
N THR A 2 29.83 32.17 56.95
CA THR A 2 28.88 32.96 56.15
C THR A 2 29.40 33.37 54.75
N THR A 3 30.70 33.62 54.61
CA THR A 3 31.31 34.00 53.31
C THR A 3 31.35 32.80 52.35
N LEU A 4 31.56 31.57 52.85
CA LEU A 4 31.58 30.35 52.03
C LEU A 4 30.18 30.01 51.49
N THR A 5 29.13 30.23 52.29
CA THR A 5 27.73 29.97 51.87
C THR A 5 27.25 30.96 50.79
N ILE A 6 27.70 32.22 50.84
CA ILE A 6 27.36 33.24 49.83
C ILE A 6 27.90 32.88 48.43
N PHE A 7 29.03 32.21 48.35
CA PHE A 7 29.58 31.73 47.06
C PHE A 7 29.03 30.39 46.59
N LEU A 8 28.74 29.47 47.55
CA LEU A 8 28.23 28.13 47.23
C LEU A 8 26.79 28.12 46.67
N ILE A 9 25.91 29.00 47.15
CA ILE A 9 24.52 29.09 46.72
C ILE A 9 24.39 29.46 45.22
N PRO A 10 25.03 30.53 44.72
CA PRO A 10 24.90 30.88 43.28
C PRO A 10 25.56 29.84 42.37
N VAL A 11 26.66 29.18 42.81
CA VAL A 11 27.28 28.10 42.04
C VAL A 11 26.35 26.91 41.95
N PHE A 12 25.71 26.50 43.05
CA PHE A 12 24.71 25.44 43.04
C PHE A 12 23.49 25.77 42.20
N GLN A 13 22.96 27.01 42.29
CA GLN A 13 21.86 27.48 41.44
C GLN A 13 22.23 27.45 39.94
N GLY A 14 23.43 27.90 39.60
CA GLY A 14 23.93 27.86 38.21
C GLY A 14 24.04 26.43 37.69
N PHE A 15 24.52 25.51 38.53
CA PHE A 15 24.59 24.08 38.16
C PHE A 15 23.20 23.47 37.96
N VAL A 16 22.24 23.75 38.85
CA VAL A 16 20.86 23.27 38.70
C VAL A 16 20.22 23.81 37.40
N LEU A 17 20.39 25.11 37.14
CA LEU A 17 19.90 25.75 35.89
C LEU A 17 20.51 25.08 34.64
N TYR A 18 21.82 24.82 34.65
CA TYR A 18 22.49 24.13 33.57
C TYR A 18 21.93 22.72 33.33
N CYS A 19 21.72 21.95 34.39
CA CYS A 19 21.12 20.62 34.32
C CYS A 19 19.69 20.65 33.74
N LEU A 20 18.87 21.62 34.19
CA LEU A 20 17.50 21.81 33.69
C LEU A 20 17.49 22.20 32.22
N CYS A 21 18.33 23.14 31.79
CA CYS A 21 18.45 23.52 30.40
C CYS A 21 18.89 22.35 29.51
N ARG A 22 19.87 21.57 29.94
CA ARG A 22 20.27 20.37 29.23
C ARG A 22 19.15 19.36 29.11
N TRP A 23 18.40 19.13 30.19
CA TRP A 23 17.30 18.18 30.22
C TRP A 23 16.16 18.59 29.26
N THR A 24 15.77 19.87 29.28
CA THR A 24 14.72 20.40 28.40
C THR A 24 15.10 20.33 26.92
N ILE A 25 16.37 20.59 26.57
CA ILE A 25 16.85 20.47 25.18
C ILE A 25 16.78 19.02 24.70
N GLN A 26 17.19 18.08 25.54
CA GLN A 26 17.15 16.66 25.18
C GLN A 26 15.71 16.14 25.05
N TRP A 27 14.82 16.55 25.96
CA TRP A 27 13.40 16.24 25.88
C TRP A 27 12.75 16.77 24.60
N LYS A 28 13.09 18.00 24.20
CA LYS A 28 12.63 18.58 22.94
C LYS A 28 13.04 17.73 21.74
N ARG A 29 14.29 17.25 21.69
CA ARG A 29 14.77 16.38 20.60
C ARG A 29 13.98 15.07 20.52
N VAL A 30 13.73 14.42 21.65
CA VAL A 30 12.93 13.19 21.70
C VAL A 30 11.51 13.46 21.16
N ARG A 31 10.88 14.53 21.62
CA ARG A 31 9.52 14.91 21.20
C ARG A 31 9.43 15.23 19.71
N GLU A 32 10.40 15.97 19.18
CA GLU A 32 10.47 16.28 17.74
C GLU A 32 10.70 15.04 16.91
N GLY A 33 11.60 14.14 17.33
CA GLY A 33 11.86 12.86 16.68
C GLY A 33 10.64 11.95 16.68
N THR A 34 9.96 11.84 17.82
CA THR A 34 8.69 11.10 17.90
C THR A 34 7.64 11.66 16.94
N GLY A 35 7.53 13.00 16.87
CA GLY A 35 6.61 13.68 15.95
C GLY A 35 6.90 13.37 14.49
N ARG A 36 8.17 13.22 14.10
CA ARG A 36 8.57 12.83 12.74
C ARG A 36 8.21 11.38 12.42
N ILE A 37 8.54 10.46 13.32
CA ILE A 37 8.20 9.03 13.15
C ILE A 37 6.69 8.85 12.99
N VAL A 38 5.90 9.48 13.88
CA VAL A 38 4.42 9.45 13.81
C VAL A 38 3.89 10.18 12.57
N GLY A 39 4.59 11.22 12.11
CA GLY A 39 4.24 12.00 10.92
C GLY A 39 4.51 11.29 9.58
N GLY A 40 5.01 10.04 9.60
CA GLY A 40 5.23 9.24 8.40
C GLY A 40 6.68 9.17 7.92
N ASP A 41 7.65 9.50 8.78
CA ASP A 41 9.09 9.36 8.53
C ASP A 41 9.69 8.30 9.49
N PRO A 42 9.42 7.00 9.27
CA PRO A 42 9.85 5.92 10.16
C PRO A 42 11.38 5.71 10.15
N ASP A 43 12.05 6.16 9.10
CA ASP A 43 13.51 6.05 8.96
C ASP A 43 14.27 7.12 9.75
N PHE A 44 13.56 8.13 10.26
CA PHE A 44 14.18 9.16 11.07
C PHE A 44 14.74 8.56 12.36
N LYS A 45 16.01 8.88 12.66
CA LYS A 45 16.69 8.44 13.88
C LYS A 45 16.96 9.61 14.81
N ILE A 46 16.50 9.46 16.04
CA ILE A 46 16.80 10.39 17.14
C ILE A 46 18.26 10.17 17.54
N ASP A 47 19.08 11.22 17.51
CA ASP A 47 20.47 11.16 17.98
C ASP A 47 20.51 11.01 19.48
N THR A 48 21.01 9.87 19.94
CA THR A 48 21.15 9.51 21.37
C THR A 48 22.48 9.96 21.97
N HIS A 49 23.39 10.52 21.15
CA HIS A 49 24.71 10.91 21.61
C HIS A 49 24.64 12.03 22.66
N LYS A 50 25.31 11.86 23.78
CA LYS A 50 25.34 12.80 24.93
C LYS A 50 23.97 13.07 25.59
N MET A 51 23.01 12.16 25.43
CA MET A 51 21.77 12.17 26.21
C MET A 51 21.95 11.54 27.58
N TYR A 52 21.09 11.93 28.55
CA TYR A 52 20.96 11.22 29.81
C TYR A 52 20.53 9.77 29.55
N SER A 53 21.02 8.81 30.33
CA SER A 53 20.85 7.38 30.08
C SER A 53 19.39 6.95 29.87
N ASP A 54 18.47 7.51 30.64
CA ASP A 54 17.03 7.19 30.51
C ASP A 54 16.43 7.74 29.22
N LEU A 55 16.75 8.97 28.85
CA LEU A 55 16.30 9.58 27.58
C LEU A 55 16.94 8.90 26.39
N ALA A 56 18.22 8.52 26.49
CA ALA A 56 18.91 7.76 25.44
C ALA A 56 18.27 6.39 25.20
N ARG A 57 17.88 5.71 26.28
CA ARG A 57 17.18 4.43 26.19
C ARG A 57 15.80 4.59 25.54
N HIS A 58 15.00 5.58 25.94
CA HIS A 58 13.71 5.85 25.30
C HIS A 58 13.84 6.25 23.83
N ALA A 59 14.82 7.10 23.50
CA ALA A 59 15.10 7.47 22.13
C ALA A 59 15.54 6.26 21.27
N GLY A 60 16.33 5.35 21.84
CA GLY A 60 16.70 4.08 21.22
C GLY A 60 15.47 3.22 20.93
N GLN A 61 14.58 3.03 21.91
CA GLN A 61 13.35 2.28 21.74
C GLN A 61 12.43 2.88 20.64
N LEU A 62 12.38 4.21 20.57
CA LEU A 62 11.63 4.89 19.50
C LEU A 62 12.27 4.68 18.13
N ASN A 63 13.59 4.68 18.04
CA ASN A 63 14.31 4.37 16.81
C ASN A 63 14.05 2.93 16.35
N ASP A 64 14.06 1.97 17.30
CA ASP A 64 13.78 0.56 17.01
C ASP A 64 12.32 0.38 16.56
N LEU A 65 11.38 1.09 17.19
CA LEU A 65 9.98 1.10 16.79
C LEU A 65 9.79 1.70 15.39
N GLY A 66 10.46 2.83 15.08
CA GLY A 66 10.45 3.41 13.74
C GLY A 66 10.94 2.42 12.70
N ALA A 67 12.08 1.79 12.93
CA ALA A 67 12.62 0.77 12.03
C ALA A 67 11.69 -0.44 11.86
N ALA A 68 11.04 -0.91 12.94
CA ALA A 68 10.07 -1.99 12.86
C ALA A 68 8.83 -1.61 12.02
N ILE A 69 8.34 -0.37 12.17
CA ILE A 69 7.23 0.14 11.35
C ILE A 69 7.66 0.23 9.88
N GLY A 70 8.84 0.80 9.58
CA GLY A 70 9.38 0.89 8.23
C GLY A 70 9.44 -0.48 7.56
N ASN A 71 10.05 -1.46 8.22
CA ASN A 71 10.14 -2.84 7.72
C ASN A 71 8.76 -3.47 7.47
N ALA A 72 7.81 -3.27 8.38
CA ALA A 72 6.45 -3.82 8.23
C ALA A 72 5.69 -3.18 7.05
N VAL A 73 5.89 -1.88 6.81
CA VAL A 73 5.32 -1.17 5.66
C VAL A 73 5.93 -1.67 4.35
N ASP A 74 7.25 -1.82 4.29
CA ASP A 74 7.95 -2.31 3.11
C ASP A 74 7.56 -3.76 2.78
N GLU A 75 7.46 -4.63 3.77
CA GLU A 75 6.98 -6.01 3.59
C GLU A 75 5.55 -6.02 3.05
N ARG A 76 4.69 -5.14 3.56
CA ARG A 76 3.32 -5.00 3.07
C ARG A 76 3.27 -4.55 1.61
N ILE A 77 4.07 -3.54 1.25
CA ILE A 77 4.15 -3.04 -0.13
C ILE A 77 4.65 -4.14 -1.07
N GLN A 78 5.69 -4.87 -0.68
CA GLN A 78 6.22 -5.99 -1.46
C GLN A 78 5.17 -7.09 -1.65
N SER A 79 4.44 -7.45 -0.58
CA SER A 79 3.36 -8.44 -0.65
C SER A 79 2.25 -8.02 -1.60
N GLU A 80 1.81 -6.77 -1.54
CA GLU A 80 0.76 -6.26 -2.45
C GLU A 80 1.25 -6.21 -3.92
N ARG A 81 2.50 -5.80 -4.16
CA ARG A 81 3.11 -5.86 -5.50
C ARG A 81 3.20 -7.28 -6.04
N PHE A 82 3.65 -8.22 -5.20
CA PHE A 82 3.74 -9.63 -5.59
C PHE A 82 2.36 -10.21 -5.94
N LYS A 83 1.33 -9.93 -5.16
CA LYS A 83 -0.05 -10.36 -5.46
C LYS A 83 -0.52 -9.81 -6.81
N ALA A 84 -0.29 -8.55 -7.09
CA ALA A 84 -0.69 -7.91 -8.35
C ALA A 84 0.06 -8.49 -9.55
N GLU A 85 1.35 -8.74 -9.42
CA GLU A 85 2.17 -9.36 -10.46
C GLU A 85 1.73 -10.81 -10.72
N LEU A 86 1.47 -11.57 -9.67
CA LEU A 86 0.97 -12.94 -9.79
C LEU A 86 -0.39 -12.98 -10.49
N ILE A 87 -1.32 -12.10 -10.13
CA ILE A 87 -2.63 -11.99 -10.79
C ILE A 87 -2.45 -11.65 -12.28
N THR A 88 -1.58 -10.71 -12.60
CA THR A 88 -1.32 -10.30 -13.99
C THR A 88 -0.73 -11.44 -14.81
N ASN A 89 0.26 -12.14 -14.28
CA ASN A 89 0.93 -13.26 -14.95
C ASN A 89 -0.02 -14.43 -15.15
N VAL A 90 -0.77 -14.83 -14.11
CA VAL A 90 -1.77 -15.90 -14.21
C VAL A 90 -2.85 -15.55 -15.24
N SER A 91 -3.31 -14.31 -15.25
CA SER A 91 -4.33 -13.87 -16.22
C SER A 91 -3.81 -13.90 -17.65
N HIS A 92 -2.55 -13.53 -17.88
CA HIS A 92 -1.92 -13.65 -19.19
C HIS A 92 -1.84 -15.10 -19.64
N ASP A 93 -1.42 -16.01 -18.75
CA ASP A 93 -1.27 -17.42 -19.04
C ASP A 93 -2.63 -18.14 -19.25
N LEU A 94 -3.70 -17.62 -18.65
CA LEU A 94 -5.06 -18.06 -18.90
C LEU A 94 -5.64 -17.53 -20.22
N LYS A 95 -5.27 -16.32 -20.63
CA LYS A 95 -5.79 -15.67 -21.86
C LYS A 95 -5.45 -16.48 -23.11
N THR A 96 -4.25 -17.04 -23.19
CA THR A 96 -3.78 -17.78 -24.37
C THR A 96 -4.61 -19.06 -24.65
N PRO A 97 -4.75 -20.02 -23.70
CA PRO A 97 -5.56 -21.20 -23.92
C PRO A 97 -7.06 -20.87 -24.09
N LEU A 98 -7.54 -19.84 -23.39
CA LEU A 98 -8.92 -19.40 -23.49
C LEU A 98 -9.25 -18.84 -24.87
N THR A 99 -8.34 -18.05 -25.46
CA THR A 99 -8.48 -17.57 -26.85
C THR A 99 -8.54 -18.73 -27.83
N SER A 100 -7.73 -19.78 -27.60
CA SER A 100 -7.79 -20.99 -28.43
C SER A 100 -9.14 -21.70 -28.31
N ILE A 101 -9.67 -21.85 -27.08
CA ILE A 101 -10.99 -22.46 -26.85
C ILE A 101 -12.08 -21.66 -27.59
N ILE A 102 -12.09 -20.34 -27.46
CA ILE A 102 -13.07 -19.47 -28.15
C ILE A 102 -12.99 -19.67 -29.66
N ASN A 103 -11.76 -19.66 -30.23
CA ASN A 103 -11.56 -19.85 -31.65
C ASN A 103 -12.09 -21.22 -32.15
N TYR A 104 -11.85 -22.31 -31.39
CA TYR A 104 -12.37 -23.63 -31.77
C TYR A 104 -13.89 -23.71 -31.62
N VAL A 105 -14.47 -23.08 -30.61
CA VAL A 105 -15.93 -22.98 -30.47
C VAL A 105 -16.53 -22.23 -31.66
N ASP A 106 -15.92 -21.10 -32.09
CA ASP A 106 -16.35 -20.34 -33.26
C ASP A 106 -16.25 -21.15 -34.57
N LEU A 107 -15.19 -21.98 -34.69
CA LEU A 107 -15.06 -22.89 -35.83
C LEU A 107 -16.14 -23.95 -35.83
N LEU A 108 -16.44 -24.55 -34.67
CA LEU A 108 -17.51 -25.53 -34.53
C LEU A 108 -18.90 -24.95 -34.84
N LYS A 109 -19.17 -23.70 -34.40
CA LYS A 109 -20.43 -23.01 -34.74
C LYS A 109 -20.63 -22.78 -36.25
N LYS A 110 -19.54 -22.69 -37.00
CA LYS A 110 -19.58 -22.54 -38.48
C LYS A 110 -19.72 -23.85 -39.23
N GLN A 111 -19.59 -25.01 -38.54
CA GLN A 111 -19.84 -26.30 -39.18
C GLN A 111 -21.34 -26.59 -39.17
N ASP A 112 -21.80 -27.21 -40.26
CA ASP A 112 -23.18 -27.69 -40.37
C ASP A 112 -23.34 -28.97 -39.58
N ILE A 113 -23.58 -28.84 -38.27
CA ILE A 113 -23.71 -29.93 -37.34
C ILE A 113 -25.18 -30.33 -37.26
N ASP A 114 -25.56 -31.42 -37.91
CA ASP A 114 -26.93 -31.94 -37.97
C ASP A 114 -27.34 -32.67 -36.65
N ASN A 115 -26.90 -32.15 -35.51
CA ASN A 115 -27.25 -32.66 -34.21
C ASN A 115 -27.64 -31.55 -33.24
N PRO A 116 -28.92 -31.42 -32.88
CA PRO A 116 -29.39 -30.30 -32.05
C PRO A 116 -28.80 -30.27 -30.66
N LYS A 117 -28.47 -31.44 -30.10
CA LYS A 117 -27.77 -31.50 -28.78
C LYS A 117 -26.32 -31.00 -28.89
N ALA A 118 -25.64 -31.26 -30.01
CA ALA A 118 -24.29 -30.80 -30.22
C ALA A 118 -24.28 -29.23 -30.37
N GLN A 119 -25.26 -28.69 -31.07
CA GLN A 119 -25.44 -27.23 -31.16
C GLN A 119 -25.68 -26.59 -29.81
N GLU A 120 -26.56 -27.17 -28.96
CA GLU A 120 -26.79 -26.69 -27.59
C GLU A 120 -25.50 -26.70 -26.76
N TYR A 121 -24.68 -27.74 -26.84
CA TYR A 121 -23.41 -27.83 -26.10
C TYR A 121 -22.40 -26.78 -26.59
N ILE A 122 -22.34 -26.51 -27.88
CA ILE A 122 -21.47 -25.49 -28.45
C ILE A 122 -21.89 -24.10 -27.94
N GLU A 123 -23.18 -23.79 -27.88
CA GLU A 123 -23.67 -22.52 -27.34
C GLU A 123 -23.36 -22.35 -25.84
N VAL A 124 -23.44 -23.46 -25.08
CA VAL A 124 -23.05 -23.44 -23.65
C VAL A 124 -21.56 -23.19 -23.50
N LEU A 125 -20.71 -23.83 -24.32
CA LEU A 125 -19.27 -23.65 -24.33
C LEU A 125 -18.90 -22.22 -24.69
N ASP A 126 -19.53 -21.65 -25.72
CA ASP A 126 -19.31 -20.26 -26.13
C ASP A 126 -19.61 -19.30 -24.99
N ARG A 127 -20.81 -19.37 -24.41
CA ARG A 127 -21.18 -18.53 -23.25
C ARG A 127 -20.20 -18.64 -22.07
N LYS A 128 -19.78 -19.87 -21.74
CA LYS A 128 -18.86 -20.10 -20.62
C LYS A 128 -17.46 -19.59 -20.92
N SER A 129 -16.98 -19.74 -22.16
CA SER A 129 -15.69 -19.23 -22.61
C SER A 129 -15.65 -17.70 -22.61
N GLN A 130 -16.70 -17.05 -23.12
CA GLN A 130 -16.81 -15.57 -23.11
C GLN A 130 -16.89 -15.03 -21.67
N ARG A 131 -17.64 -15.70 -20.81
CA ARG A 131 -17.70 -15.32 -19.39
C ARG A 131 -16.34 -15.45 -18.70
N LEU A 132 -15.59 -16.52 -18.97
CA LEU A 132 -14.27 -16.72 -18.40
C LEU A 132 -13.28 -15.65 -18.92
N LYS A 133 -13.37 -15.29 -20.20
CA LYS A 133 -12.59 -14.19 -20.78
C LYS A 133 -12.83 -12.89 -20.03
N LYS A 134 -14.11 -12.52 -19.83
CA LYS A 134 -14.46 -11.31 -19.09
C LYS A 134 -13.92 -11.33 -17.66
N LEU A 135 -14.07 -12.44 -16.96
CA LEU A 135 -13.55 -12.58 -15.58
C LEU A 135 -12.03 -12.42 -15.49
N THR A 136 -11.27 -12.91 -16.49
CA THR A 136 -9.81 -12.73 -16.50
C THR A 136 -9.43 -11.28 -16.80
N GLU A 137 -10.17 -10.60 -17.65
CA GLU A 137 -9.98 -9.18 -17.95
C GLU A 137 -10.31 -8.31 -16.73
N ASP A 138 -11.44 -8.54 -16.07
CA ASP A 138 -11.85 -7.86 -14.84
C ASP A 138 -10.82 -8.06 -13.69
N LEU A 139 -10.24 -9.26 -13.58
CA LEU A 139 -9.22 -9.57 -12.58
C LEU A 139 -7.92 -8.77 -12.81
N VAL A 140 -7.48 -8.66 -14.07
CA VAL A 140 -6.30 -7.83 -14.42
C VAL A 140 -6.56 -6.37 -14.11
N GLU A 141 -7.76 -5.86 -14.45
CA GLU A 141 -8.12 -4.47 -14.21
C GLU A 141 -8.18 -4.16 -12.71
N ALA A 142 -8.81 -5.03 -11.92
CA ALA A 142 -8.83 -4.90 -10.46
C ALA A 142 -7.42 -4.94 -9.84
N SER A 143 -6.53 -5.79 -10.37
CA SER A 143 -5.13 -5.86 -9.93
C SER A 143 -4.38 -4.55 -10.23
N LYS A 144 -4.54 -3.99 -11.43
CA LYS A 144 -3.94 -2.70 -11.81
C LYS A 144 -4.48 -1.54 -10.97
N ALA A 145 -5.79 -1.56 -10.65
CA ALA A 145 -6.41 -0.57 -9.77
C ALA A 145 -5.80 -0.60 -8.36
N SER A 146 -5.62 -1.80 -7.81
CA SER A 146 -5.03 -2.02 -6.47
C SER A 146 -3.58 -1.52 -6.36
N THR A 147 -2.80 -1.60 -7.44
CA THR A 147 -1.39 -1.15 -7.46
C THR A 147 -1.20 0.30 -7.87
N GLY A 148 -2.30 1.02 -8.18
CA GLY A 148 -2.22 2.41 -8.67
C GLY A 148 -1.63 2.54 -10.07
N SER A 149 -1.49 1.44 -10.82
CA SER A 149 -0.96 1.42 -12.17
C SER A 149 -2.03 1.58 -13.27
N LEU A 150 -3.26 1.93 -12.89
CA LEU A 150 -4.30 2.35 -13.84
C LEU A 150 -3.96 3.72 -14.42
N SER A 151 -3.85 3.80 -15.76
CA SER A 151 -3.82 5.07 -16.46
C SER A 151 -5.23 5.68 -16.47
N VAL A 152 -5.45 6.67 -15.64
CA VAL A 152 -6.73 7.39 -15.61
C VAL A 152 -6.67 8.52 -16.66
N HIS A 153 -7.51 8.43 -17.67
CA HIS A 153 -7.76 9.53 -18.60
C HIS A 153 -9.00 10.29 -18.14
N LEU A 154 -8.82 11.56 -17.79
CA LEU A 154 -9.92 12.41 -17.35
C LEU A 154 -10.52 13.11 -18.59
N ASP A 155 -11.70 12.64 -19.01
CA ASP A 155 -12.49 13.25 -20.07
C ASP A 155 -13.75 13.93 -19.52
N ARG A 156 -14.20 15.01 -20.18
CA ARG A 156 -15.46 15.66 -19.83
C ARG A 156 -16.62 14.84 -20.40
N LEU A 157 -17.29 14.10 -19.54
CA LEU A 157 -18.46 13.31 -19.90
C LEU A 157 -19.75 14.00 -19.44
N GLY A 158 -20.78 13.95 -20.28
CA GLY A 158 -22.12 14.39 -19.93
C GLY A 158 -22.72 13.41 -18.90
N MET A 159 -23.16 13.90 -17.75
CA MET A 159 -23.71 13.06 -16.66
C MET A 159 -24.91 12.21 -17.09
N VAL A 160 -25.73 12.72 -18.02
CA VAL A 160 -26.89 12.00 -18.57
C VAL A 160 -26.46 10.78 -19.41
N GLN A 161 -25.39 10.90 -20.20
CA GLN A 161 -24.85 9.80 -20.98
C GLN A 161 -24.25 8.71 -20.10
N LEU A 162 -23.56 9.09 -19.01
CA LEU A 162 -23.00 8.16 -18.05
C LEU A 162 -24.08 7.33 -17.33
N VAL A 163 -25.16 7.98 -16.92
CA VAL A 163 -26.31 7.32 -16.27
C VAL A 163 -27.03 6.38 -17.24
N GLN A 164 -27.23 6.78 -18.49
CA GLN A 164 -27.84 5.91 -19.50
C GLN A 164 -26.99 4.69 -19.81
N GLN A 165 -25.67 4.85 -19.89
CA GLN A 165 -24.75 3.73 -20.10
C GLN A 165 -24.76 2.77 -18.92
N ALA A 166 -24.72 3.29 -17.68
CA ALA A 166 -24.78 2.46 -16.48
C ALA A 166 -26.12 1.68 -16.37
N LEU A 167 -27.25 2.29 -16.74
CA LEU A 167 -28.54 1.61 -16.74
C LEU A 167 -28.60 0.49 -17.79
N GLY A 168 -27.98 0.68 -18.97
CA GLY A 168 -27.93 -0.34 -20.02
C GLY A 168 -27.01 -1.53 -19.71
N GLU A 169 -26.10 -1.42 -18.75
CA GLU A 169 -25.26 -2.54 -18.32
C GLU A 169 -25.94 -3.45 -17.27
N PHE A 170 -27.05 -2.99 -16.67
CA PHE A 170 -27.80 -3.75 -15.66
C PHE A 170 -29.06 -4.44 -16.22
N GLU A 171 -29.40 -4.24 -17.51
CA GLU A 171 -30.44 -5.02 -18.23
C GLU A 171 -29.80 -6.23 -18.95
#